data_578bbfb0ec836e4eda817f81cf4ae9ba
#
_entry.id   578bbfb0ec836e4eda817f81cf4ae9ba
#
_cell.length_a   1.000
_cell.length_b   1.000
_cell.length_c   1.000
_cell.angle_alpha   90.00
_cell.angle_beta   90.00
_cell.angle_gamma   90.00
#
_symmetry.space_group_name_H-M   'P 1'
#
loop_
_entity.id
_entity.type
_entity.pdbx_description
1 polymer ?
#
loop_
_entity_poly.entity_id
_entity_poly.type
_entity_poly.pdbx_seq_one_letter_code
_entity_poly.pdbx_strand_id
1 'polypeptide(L)'
;MKRQIMLLSACTVALLSACSSNTRIANEVYAPAAKNELRAPATPLVTIDPYTSAWSFADHLNEESVRHWTGRNFPLLGSLRVDGVSDRFMGADKVEVTPVIGTAVSGLWEATYTFELPEGEWTAVDYETKGWKTGKAAFGTDDNPYRSTPWQDGDIWVRRSFDWPEGTDKEDLFLPYSHDDNIELYINGQQVAVTGNGLDYDLLKEIPQEVANTLKPTGNILAAHCRNNGGDDEVHMGTLKKV
;
A
#
# COMPACT_ATOMS: atom_id res chain seq x y z
N MET A 1 25.16 -45.22 59.43
CA MET A 1 25.04 -44.79 58.03
C MET A 1 23.60 -44.49 57.55
N LYS A 2 22.56 -45.15 58.04
CA LYS A 2 21.15 -44.88 57.56
C LYS A 2 20.52 -43.55 58.01
N ARG A 3 20.97 -42.93 59.11
CA ARG A 3 20.40 -41.66 59.62
C ARG A 3 20.90 -40.40 58.88
N GLN A 4 22.09 -40.42 58.30
CA GLN A 4 22.65 -39.26 57.56
C GLN A 4 22.06 -39.14 56.15
N ILE A 5 21.65 -40.22 55.52
CA ILE A 5 21.02 -40.20 54.17
C ILE A 5 19.61 -39.63 54.23
N MET A 6 18.87 -39.78 55.31
CA MET A 6 17.53 -39.23 55.49
C MET A 6 17.53 -37.69 55.68
N LEU A 7 18.55 -37.13 56.31
CA LEU A 7 18.67 -35.69 56.51
C LEU A 7 19.05 -34.92 55.20
N LEU A 8 19.88 -35.52 54.36
CA LEU A 8 20.19 -34.97 53.05
C LEU A 8 19.02 -34.98 52.07
N SER A 9 18.17 -36.00 52.12
CA SER A 9 16.99 -36.09 51.27
C SER A 9 15.89 -35.09 51.65
N ALA A 10 15.75 -34.75 52.92
CA ALA A 10 14.80 -33.74 53.39
C ALA A 10 15.21 -32.30 53.02
N CYS A 11 16.52 -31.98 53.01
CA CYS A 11 17.00 -30.66 52.58
C CYS A 11 16.90 -30.44 51.07
N THR A 12 17.10 -31.48 50.24
CA THR A 12 16.96 -31.35 48.79
C THR A 12 15.49 -31.14 48.31
N VAL A 13 14.54 -31.76 49.00
CA VAL A 13 13.11 -31.55 48.69
C VAL A 13 12.63 -30.17 49.13
N ALA A 14 13.17 -29.61 50.25
CA ALA A 14 12.84 -28.26 50.71
C ALA A 14 13.40 -27.18 49.77
N LEU A 15 14.55 -27.38 49.15
CA LEU A 15 15.16 -26.45 48.20
C LEU A 15 14.42 -26.42 46.84
N LEU A 16 13.83 -27.54 46.41
CA LEU A 16 13.04 -27.59 45.17
C LEU A 16 11.64 -26.96 45.34
N SER A 17 11.07 -26.95 46.54
CA SER A 17 9.80 -26.28 46.83
C SER A 17 9.92 -24.76 46.92
N ALA A 18 11.10 -24.21 47.25
CA ALA A 18 11.28 -22.77 47.33
C ALA A 18 11.40 -22.09 45.95
N CYS A 19 11.79 -22.84 44.91
CA CYS A 19 11.86 -22.29 43.54
C CYS A 19 10.51 -22.25 42.81
N SER A 20 9.49 -23.02 43.26
CA SER A 20 8.19 -23.04 42.58
C SER A 20 7.21 -21.96 43.05
N SER A 21 7.49 -21.29 44.16
CA SER A 21 6.60 -20.23 44.67
C SER A 21 6.84 -18.85 44.06
N ASN A 22 8.04 -18.59 43.52
CA ASN A 22 8.31 -17.28 42.88
C ASN A 22 7.67 -17.10 41.50
N THR A 23 7.38 -18.20 40.78
CA THR A 23 6.75 -18.11 39.45
C THR A 23 5.26 -17.78 39.56
N ARG A 24 4.56 -18.13 40.62
CA ARG A 24 3.16 -17.79 40.83
C ARG A 24 2.96 -16.33 41.20
N ILE A 25 3.81 -15.77 42.04
CA ILE A 25 3.71 -14.39 42.50
C ILE A 25 3.98 -13.42 41.33
N ALA A 26 4.97 -13.73 40.46
CA ALA A 26 5.27 -12.93 39.27
C ALA A 26 4.10 -12.89 38.26
N ASN A 27 3.42 -14.03 38.08
CA ASN A 27 2.29 -14.08 37.14
C ASN A 27 1.03 -13.40 37.68
N GLU A 28 0.82 -13.38 39.02
CA GLU A 28 -0.32 -12.67 39.61
C GLU A 28 -0.13 -11.14 39.67
N VAL A 29 1.11 -10.67 39.86
CA VAL A 29 1.42 -9.24 39.91
C VAL A 29 1.30 -8.57 38.54
N TYR A 30 1.54 -9.31 37.47
CA TYR A 30 1.44 -8.79 36.08
C TYR A 30 0.20 -9.24 35.34
N ALA A 31 -0.71 -9.94 35.97
CA ALA A 31 -2.00 -10.26 35.37
C ALA A 31 -2.81 -8.97 35.20
N PRO A 32 -3.35 -8.67 34.02
CA PRO A 32 -4.16 -7.48 33.83
C PRO A 32 -5.41 -7.55 34.74
N ALA A 33 -5.70 -6.46 35.45
CA ALA A 33 -6.81 -6.37 36.39
C ALA A 33 -8.18 -6.54 35.71
N ALA A 34 -8.25 -6.24 34.41
CA ALA A 34 -9.42 -6.45 33.57
C ALA A 34 -8.95 -6.75 32.12
N LYS A 35 -9.71 -7.60 31.43
CA LYS A 35 -9.54 -7.84 30.00
C LYS A 35 -10.37 -6.81 29.25
N ASN A 36 -9.72 -5.91 28.54
CA ASN A 36 -10.42 -4.95 27.69
C ASN A 36 -10.63 -5.59 26.31
N GLU A 37 -11.88 -5.69 25.87
CA GLU A 37 -12.25 -6.22 24.55
C GLU A 37 -12.30 -5.14 23.47
N LEU A 38 -12.19 -3.87 23.87
CA LEU A 38 -12.16 -2.75 22.91
C LEU A 38 -10.81 -2.69 22.21
N ARG A 39 -10.86 -2.76 20.89
CA ARG A 39 -9.68 -2.54 20.04
C ARG A 39 -9.34 -1.05 20.04
N ALA A 40 -8.11 -0.70 20.36
CA ALA A 40 -7.62 0.66 20.17
C ALA A 40 -7.62 0.99 18.65
N PRO A 41 -8.03 2.20 18.25
CA PRO A 41 -8.01 2.61 16.84
C PRO A 41 -6.60 2.66 16.26
N ALA A 42 -5.59 2.89 17.08
CA ALA A 42 -4.18 2.83 16.73
C ALA A 42 -3.33 2.55 17.98
N THR A 43 -2.16 1.93 17.77
CA THR A 43 -1.18 1.63 18.82
C THR A 43 0.05 2.50 18.64
N PRO A 44 0.44 3.33 19.61
CA PRO A 44 1.65 4.13 19.55
C PRO A 44 2.90 3.23 19.63
N LEU A 45 3.85 3.43 18.72
CA LEU A 45 5.13 2.71 18.69
C LEU A 45 6.27 3.61 19.14
N VAL A 46 6.34 4.82 18.62
CA VAL A 46 7.31 5.86 18.99
C VAL A 46 6.57 7.17 19.07
N THR A 47 6.67 7.87 20.19
CA THR A 47 6.02 9.18 20.41
C THR A 47 6.99 10.09 21.15
N ILE A 48 7.92 10.71 20.42
CA ILE A 48 8.92 11.63 21.01
C ILE A 48 8.37 13.05 21.02
N ASP A 49 7.87 13.51 19.89
CA ASP A 49 7.28 14.82 19.68
C ASP A 49 6.23 14.75 18.55
N PRO A 50 5.49 15.84 18.24
CA PRO A 50 4.49 15.85 17.17
C PRO A 50 5.01 15.51 15.76
N TYR A 51 6.31 15.68 15.52
CA TYR A 51 6.94 15.39 14.23
C TYR A 51 7.57 14.00 14.19
N THR A 52 7.94 13.45 15.35
CA THR A 52 8.53 12.12 15.49
C THR A 52 7.56 11.21 16.22
N SER A 53 6.55 10.77 15.49
CA SER A 53 5.43 10.01 16.02
C SER A 53 5.03 8.89 15.05
N ALA A 54 5.22 7.66 15.47
CA ALA A 54 4.96 6.45 14.68
C ALA A 54 3.89 5.59 15.35
N TRP A 55 2.90 5.16 14.58
CA TRP A 55 1.72 4.44 15.02
C TRP A 55 1.44 3.22 14.14
N SER A 56 0.93 2.15 14.73
CA SER A 56 0.30 1.04 14.01
C SER A 56 -1.21 1.14 14.08
N PHE A 57 -1.89 0.98 12.95
CA PHE A 57 -3.35 0.95 12.83
C PHE A 57 -3.88 -0.48 12.61
N ALA A 58 -2.99 -1.44 12.40
CA ALA A 58 -3.30 -2.86 12.22
C ALA A 58 -3.27 -3.64 13.54
N ASP A 59 -3.81 -4.85 13.52
CA ASP A 59 -3.79 -5.76 14.67
C ASP A 59 -2.42 -6.43 14.85
N HIS A 60 -1.71 -6.68 13.74
CA HIS A 60 -0.32 -7.14 13.75
C HIS A 60 0.59 -6.10 13.10
N LEU A 61 1.80 -5.94 13.63
CA LEU A 61 2.74 -4.88 13.24
C LEU A 61 3.24 -4.98 11.79
N ASN A 62 3.09 -6.14 11.14
CA ASN A 62 3.53 -6.40 9.77
C ASN A 62 2.40 -6.38 8.72
N GLU A 63 1.16 -6.11 9.12
CA GLU A 63 0.02 -6.08 8.19
C GLU A 63 -0.01 -4.83 7.33
N GLU A 64 0.46 -3.69 7.87
CA GLU A 64 0.51 -2.43 7.11
C GLU A 64 1.74 -1.59 7.48
N SER A 65 1.99 -0.55 6.68
CA SER A 65 3.05 0.40 6.97
C SER A 65 2.78 1.16 8.26
N VAL A 66 3.83 1.36 9.06
CA VAL A 66 3.78 2.27 10.20
C VAL A 66 3.47 3.67 9.68
N ARG A 67 2.61 4.41 10.39
CA ARG A 67 2.17 5.74 9.99
C ARG A 67 2.46 6.78 11.05
N HIS A 68 2.66 7.99 10.60
CA HIS A 68 2.60 9.17 11.45
C HIS A 68 1.14 9.40 11.89
N TRP A 69 0.90 10.09 13.01
CA TRP A 69 -0.46 10.40 13.49
C TRP A 69 -1.31 11.19 12.47
N THR A 70 -0.67 11.87 11.51
CA THR A 70 -1.37 12.57 10.41
C THR A 70 -1.83 11.61 9.28
N GLY A 71 -1.56 10.31 9.40
CA GLY A 71 -1.91 9.31 8.39
C GLY A 71 -0.82 9.04 7.33
N ARG A 72 0.23 9.87 7.26
CA ARG A 72 1.34 9.65 6.32
C ARG A 72 2.16 8.43 6.71
N ASN A 73 2.64 7.69 5.73
CA ASN A 73 3.57 6.59 5.97
C ASN A 73 4.83 7.10 6.68
N PHE A 74 5.22 6.39 7.73
CA PHE A 74 6.43 6.66 8.49
C PHE A 74 7.43 5.54 8.16
N PRO A 75 8.66 5.83 7.71
CA PRO A 75 9.59 4.82 7.21
C PRO A 75 10.25 4.03 8.36
N LEU A 76 9.43 3.41 9.21
CA LEU A 76 9.87 2.57 10.32
C LEU A 76 9.58 1.11 9.98
N LEU A 77 10.64 0.33 9.83
CA LEU A 77 10.60 -1.08 9.52
C LEU A 77 11.31 -1.88 10.59
N GLY A 78 10.78 -3.05 10.92
CA GLY A 78 11.42 -4.02 11.82
C GLY A 78 11.61 -5.36 11.12
N SER A 79 12.87 -5.83 11.08
CA SER A 79 13.19 -7.15 10.55
C SER A 79 14.12 -7.88 11.50
N LEU A 80 13.95 -9.18 11.62
CA LEU A 80 14.79 -10.09 12.38
C LEU A 80 15.45 -11.08 11.41
N ARG A 81 16.75 -11.30 11.54
CA ARG A 81 17.45 -12.32 10.77
C ARG A 81 17.92 -13.43 11.68
N VAL A 82 17.45 -14.65 11.41
CA VAL A 82 17.83 -15.87 12.14
C VAL A 82 18.31 -16.91 11.13
N ASP A 83 19.49 -17.47 11.34
CA ASP A 83 20.08 -18.51 10.48
C ASP A 83 20.10 -18.17 8.98
N GLY A 84 20.24 -16.89 8.65
CA GLY A 84 20.30 -16.41 7.27
C GLY A 84 18.94 -16.06 6.64
N VAL A 85 17.83 -16.41 7.28
CA VAL A 85 16.47 -16.05 6.87
C VAL A 85 16.08 -14.74 7.56
N SER A 86 15.50 -13.81 6.80
CA SER A 86 15.01 -12.53 7.31
C SER A 86 13.50 -12.50 7.30
N ASP A 87 12.92 -12.26 8.47
CA ASP A 87 11.50 -12.09 8.66
C ASP A 87 11.20 -10.64 9.05
N ARG A 88 10.16 -10.07 8.47
CA ARG A 88 9.68 -8.73 8.81
C ARG A 88 8.61 -8.84 9.89
N PHE A 89 8.85 -8.21 11.02
CA PHE A 89 7.90 -8.19 12.14
C PHE A 89 7.18 -6.85 12.32
N MET A 90 7.60 -5.79 11.59
CA MET A 90 7.00 -4.46 11.66
C MET A 90 7.12 -3.72 10.32
N GLY A 91 6.04 -3.06 9.91
CA GLY A 91 5.87 -2.45 8.59
C GLY A 91 5.48 -3.48 7.53
N ALA A 92 4.70 -3.07 6.54
CA ALA A 92 4.24 -3.96 5.49
C ALA A 92 5.40 -4.62 4.73
N ASP A 93 5.20 -5.85 4.31
CA ASP A 93 6.13 -6.53 3.42
C ASP A 93 6.18 -5.79 2.08
N LYS A 94 7.37 -5.77 1.48
CA LYS A 94 7.50 -5.25 0.13
C LYS A 94 6.76 -6.19 -0.83
N VAL A 95 5.74 -5.65 -1.47
CA VAL A 95 5.08 -6.37 -2.56
C VAL A 95 6.03 -6.36 -3.75
N GLU A 96 6.50 -7.53 -4.16
CA GLU A 96 7.23 -7.70 -5.42
C GLU A 96 6.21 -7.88 -6.54
N VAL A 97 6.30 -7.03 -7.56
CA VAL A 97 5.32 -7.01 -8.65
C VAL A 97 6.04 -7.14 -10.00
N THR A 98 5.43 -7.92 -10.89
CA THR A 98 5.89 -8.07 -12.26
C THR A 98 5.00 -7.26 -13.19
N PRO A 99 5.55 -6.38 -14.05
CA PRO A 99 4.75 -5.61 -14.99
C PRO A 99 3.97 -6.50 -15.96
N VAL A 100 2.65 -6.28 -16.04
CA VAL A 100 1.77 -6.85 -17.06
C VAL A 100 1.60 -5.85 -18.19
N ILE A 101 1.31 -4.60 -17.83
CA ILE A 101 1.20 -3.47 -18.75
C ILE A 101 2.08 -2.36 -18.19
N GLY A 102 3.02 -1.86 -19.01
CA GLY A 102 4.02 -0.92 -18.58
C GLY A 102 3.47 0.44 -18.14
N THR A 103 4.17 1.06 -17.20
CA THR A 103 4.02 2.48 -16.84
C THR A 103 4.82 3.36 -17.80
N ALA A 104 4.74 4.69 -17.66
CA ALA A 104 5.60 5.61 -18.38
C ALA A 104 7.10 5.42 -18.04
N VAL A 105 7.42 4.97 -16.82
CA VAL A 105 8.79 4.67 -16.38
C VAL A 105 9.35 3.42 -17.04
N SER A 106 8.51 2.38 -17.23
CA SER A 106 8.93 1.12 -17.86
C SER A 106 8.84 1.13 -19.38
N GLY A 107 8.10 2.09 -19.95
CA GLY A 107 7.97 2.24 -21.40
C GLY A 107 6.88 3.24 -21.78
N LEU A 108 7.15 4.02 -22.78
CA LEU A 108 6.21 5.01 -23.27
C LEU A 108 4.97 4.32 -23.88
N TRP A 109 3.79 4.77 -23.48
CA TRP A 109 2.52 4.37 -24.07
C TRP A 109 1.72 5.60 -24.51
N GLU A 110 0.84 5.41 -25.48
CA GLU A 110 0.01 6.46 -26.05
C GLU A 110 -1.39 6.44 -25.46
N ALA A 111 -1.97 7.62 -25.27
CA ALA A 111 -3.33 7.80 -24.81
C ALA A 111 -4.04 8.95 -25.55
N THR A 112 -5.36 8.94 -25.51
CA THR A 112 -6.15 10.13 -25.84
C THR A 112 -6.36 10.94 -24.57
N TYR A 113 -6.35 12.29 -24.70
CA TYR A 113 -6.53 13.19 -23.57
C TYR A 113 -7.25 14.48 -23.97
N THR A 114 -7.82 15.14 -22.98
CA THR A 114 -8.42 16.47 -23.11
C THR A 114 -8.22 17.29 -21.85
N PHE A 115 -8.26 18.61 -21.96
CA PHE A 115 -8.27 19.56 -20.83
C PHE A 115 -9.70 20.13 -20.61
N GLU A 116 -10.66 19.73 -21.42
CA GLU A 116 -12.04 20.15 -21.31
C GLU A 116 -12.85 19.05 -20.62
N LEU A 117 -13.76 19.45 -19.72
CA LEU A 117 -14.63 18.53 -19.01
C LEU A 117 -15.43 17.67 -20.01
N PRO A 118 -15.23 16.34 -20.02
CA PRO A 118 -15.98 15.47 -20.91
C PRO A 118 -17.45 15.38 -20.53
N GLU A 119 -18.33 15.32 -21.52
CA GLU A 119 -19.75 15.08 -21.31
C GLU A 119 -20.05 13.57 -21.25
N GLY A 120 -20.96 13.15 -20.38
CA GLY A 120 -21.42 11.75 -20.28
C GLY A 120 -20.44 10.80 -19.58
N GLU A 121 -20.55 9.52 -19.92
CA GLU A 121 -19.81 8.43 -19.26
C GLU A 121 -18.40 8.27 -19.85
N TRP A 122 -17.56 9.26 -19.71
CA TRP A 122 -16.22 9.30 -20.32
C TRP A 122 -15.29 8.16 -19.89
N THR A 123 -15.58 7.46 -18.81
CA THR A 123 -14.81 6.29 -18.33
C THR A 123 -15.24 4.98 -19.00
N ALA A 124 -16.40 4.96 -19.68
CA ALA A 124 -16.93 3.75 -20.32
C ALA A 124 -16.07 3.29 -21.50
N VAL A 125 -16.01 1.98 -21.71
CA VAL A 125 -15.16 1.36 -22.77
C VAL A 125 -15.51 1.88 -24.16
N ASP A 126 -16.80 2.08 -24.45
CA ASP A 126 -17.35 2.48 -25.74
C ASP A 126 -17.49 4.00 -25.92
N TYR A 127 -16.96 4.79 -24.98
CA TYR A 127 -16.99 6.24 -25.10
C TYR A 127 -16.13 6.73 -26.28
N GLU A 128 -16.72 7.60 -27.13
CA GLU A 128 -16.05 8.19 -28.28
C GLU A 128 -15.23 9.43 -27.87
N THR A 129 -13.93 9.38 -28.05
CA THR A 129 -12.99 10.49 -27.75
C THR A 129 -12.90 11.50 -28.89
N LYS A 130 -14.05 11.87 -29.48
CA LYS A 130 -14.09 12.82 -30.59
C LYS A 130 -13.59 14.20 -30.16
N GLY A 131 -12.58 14.69 -30.86
CA GLY A 131 -11.97 15.99 -30.55
C GLY A 131 -10.87 15.94 -29.48
N TRP A 132 -10.65 14.79 -28.83
CA TRP A 132 -9.54 14.64 -27.92
C TRP A 132 -8.20 14.62 -28.66
N LYS A 133 -7.14 15.02 -27.97
CA LYS A 133 -5.76 14.95 -28.48
C LYS A 133 -5.17 13.57 -28.23
N THR A 134 -4.09 13.25 -28.92
CA THR A 134 -3.28 12.06 -28.66
C THR A 134 -1.92 12.49 -28.14
N GLY A 135 -1.42 11.79 -27.12
CA GLY A 135 -0.12 12.08 -26.52
C GLY A 135 0.49 10.86 -25.88
N LYS A 136 1.77 10.95 -25.60
CA LYS A 136 2.52 9.90 -24.90
C LYS A 136 2.60 10.22 -23.40
N ALA A 137 2.48 9.22 -22.56
CA ALA A 137 2.74 9.35 -21.13
C ALA A 137 4.25 9.47 -20.82
N ALA A 138 4.68 10.07 -19.73
CA ALA A 138 3.85 10.74 -18.74
C ALA A 138 3.40 12.12 -19.25
N PHE A 139 2.31 12.61 -18.66
CA PHE A 139 1.81 13.96 -18.84
C PHE A 139 2.30 14.79 -17.65
N GLY A 140 2.76 16.02 -17.87
CA GLY A 140 3.25 16.84 -16.75
C GLY A 140 4.04 18.08 -17.18
N THR A 141 4.68 18.72 -16.21
CA THR A 141 5.52 19.90 -16.35
C THR A 141 6.93 19.59 -16.85
N ASP A 142 7.70 20.65 -17.11
CA ASP A 142 9.07 20.54 -17.63
C ASP A 142 10.03 19.88 -16.63
N ASP A 143 9.73 19.92 -15.34
CA ASP A 143 10.58 19.37 -14.28
C ASP A 143 10.44 17.85 -14.13
N ASN A 144 9.39 17.26 -14.70
CA ASN A 144 9.20 15.80 -14.68
C ASN A 144 10.14 15.12 -15.69
N PRO A 145 11.12 14.29 -15.25
CA PRO A 145 12.08 13.64 -16.13
C PRO A 145 11.46 12.60 -17.06
N TYR A 146 10.25 12.13 -16.76
CA TYR A 146 9.53 11.14 -17.56
C TYR A 146 8.50 11.77 -18.50
N ARG A 147 8.29 13.08 -18.40
CA ARG A 147 7.32 13.80 -19.23
C ARG A 147 7.57 13.60 -20.71
N SER A 148 6.52 13.23 -21.41
CA SER A 148 6.47 13.19 -22.88
C SER A 148 5.43 14.15 -23.46
N THR A 149 4.35 14.40 -22.73
CA THR A 149 3.30 15.33 -23.16
C THR A 149 3.13 16.44 -22.14
N PRO A 150 3.25 17.72 -22.55
CA PRO A 150 3.09 18.86 -21.65
C PRO A 150 1.69 18.99 -21.09
N TRP A 151 1.59 19.21 -19.78
CA TRP A 151 0.42 19.60 -19.03
C TRP A 151 0.89 20.45 -17.84
N GLN A 152 0.35 21.66 -17.66
CA GLN A 152 0.91 22.62 -16.72
C GLN A 152 -0.03 23.04 -15.60
N ASP A 153 -1.32 23.05 -15.84
CA ASP A 153 -2.31 23.45 -14.84
C ASP A 153 -3.72 22.95 -15.20
N GLY A 154 -4.60 22.95 -14.19
CA GLY A 154 -6.00 22.62 -14.34
C GLY A 154 -6.27 21.12 -14.39
N ASP A 155 -7.32 20.76 -15.07
CA ASP A 155 -7.77 19.37 -15.16
C ASP A 155 -7.25 18.71 -16.45
N ILE A 156 -6.90 17.42 -16.35
CA ILE A 156 -6.63 16.55 -17.49
C ILE A 156 -7.43 15.26 -17.38
N TRP A 157 -8.08 14.88 -18.47
CA TRP A 157 -8.74 13.57 -18.63
C TRP A 157 -7.94 12.77 -19.63
N VAL A 158 -7.52 11.58 -19.22
CA VAL A 158 -6.65 10.68 -20.01
C VAL A 158 -7.34 9.34 -20.17
N ARG A 159 -7.30 8.77 -21.38
CA ARG A 159 -7.80 7.43 -21.66
C ARG A 159 -6.77 6.63 -22.43
N ARG A 160 -6.31 5.55 -21.81
CA ARG A 160 -5.39 4.57 -22.40
C ARG A 160 -6.15 3.31 -22.77
N SER A 161 -6.10 2.93 -24.06
CA SER A 161 -6.54 1.61 -24.49
C SER A 161 -5.41 0.59 -24.30
N PHE A 162 -5.75 -0.62 -23.87
CA PHE A 162 -4.78 -1.71 -23.73
C PHE A 162 -5.43 -3.09 -23.92
N ASP A 163 -4.59 -4.04 -24.31
CA ASP A 163 -4.96 -5.45 -24.43
C ASP A 163 -4.41 -6.23 -23.24
N TRP A 164 -5.18 -7.22 -22.79
CA TRP A 164 -4.75 -8.10 -21.71
C TRP A 164 -3.93 -9.25 -22.28
N PRO A 165 -2.70 -9.50 -21.80
CA PRO A 165 -1.86 -10.56 -22.36
C PRO A 165 -2.47 -11.94 -22.17
N GLU A 166 -2.45 -12.73 -23.24
CA GLU A 166 -2.96 -14.10 -23.24
C GLU A 166 -2.24 -14.96 -22.19
N GLY A 167 -2.99 -15.79 -21.48
CA GLY A 167 -2.46 -16.68 -20.46
C GLY A 167 -2.13 -16.01 -19.12
N THR A 168 -2.32 -14.69 -18.99
CA THR A 168 -2.15 -13.98 -17.73
C THR A 168 -3.42 -14.09 -16.91
N ASP A 169 -3.33 -14.62 -15.69
CA ASP A 169 -4.47 -14.62 -14.76
C ASP A 169 -4.78 -13.20 -14.27
N LYS A 170 -5.91 -13.02 -13.62
CA LYS A 170 -6.43 -11.72 -13.17
C LYS A 170 -6.48 -11.61 -11.65
N GLU A 171 -5.73 -12.44 -10.96
CA GLU A 171 -5.64 -12.44 -9.51
C GLU A 171 -4.48 -11.55 -9.05
N ASP A 172 -4.59 -10.98 -7.86
CA ASP A 172 -3.55 -10.16 -7.22
C ASP A 172 -2.99 -9.05 -8.14
N LEU A 173 -3.86 -8.30 -8.80
CA LEU A 173 -3.46 -7.20 -9.68
C LEU A 173 -3.30 -5.90 -8.91
N PHE A 174 -2.26 -5.15 -9.25
CA PHE A 174 -1.97 -3.84 -8.70
C PHE A 174 -1.85 -2.79 -9.81
N LEU A 175 -2.37 -1.60 -9.54
CA LEU A 175 -2.25 -0.42 -10.38
C LEU A 175 -1.19 0.51 -9.79
N PRO A 176 -0.01 0.63 -10.39
CA PRO A 176 0.97 1.65 -10.03
C PRO A 176 0.58 2.98 -10.67
N TYR A 177 0.72 4.06 -9.93
CA TYR A 177 0.45 5.40 -10.41
C TYR A 177 1.20 6.45 -9.59
N SER A 178 1.41 7.61 -10.20
CA SER A 178 1.87 8.82 -9.53
C SER A 178 0.96 9.96 -9.96
N HIS A 179 0.81 10.94 -9.10
CA HIS A 179 -0.05 12.10 -9.38
C HIS A 179 0.36 13.33 -8.58
N ASP A 180 -0.10 14.46 -9.07
CA ASP A 180 -0.14 15.77 -8.44
C ASP A 180 -1.36 16.52 -9.01
N ASP A 181 -2.31 17.01 -8.25
CA ASP A 181 -2.69 16.91 -6.85
C ASP A 181 -3.69 15.79 -6.57
N ASN A 182 -4.90 15.88 -7.20
CA ASN A 182 -5.98 14.92 -7.04
C ASN A 182 -6.03 13.99 -8.25
N ILE A 183 -6.28 12.70 -8.02
CA ILE A 183 -6.51 11.76 -9.12
C ILE A 183 -7.69 10.85 -8.85
N GLU A 184 -8.42 10.53 -9.92
CA GLU A 184 -9.42 9.48 -9.99
C GLU A 184 -9.02 8.51 -11.09
N LEU A 185 -9.00 7.21 -10.78
CA LEU A 185 -8.59 6.14 -11.69
C LEU A 185 -9.70 5.13 -11.91
N TYR A 186 -9.89 4.74 -13.17
CA TYR A 186 -10.95 3.83 -13.59
C TYR A 186 -10.40 2.74 -14.52
N ILE A 187 -10.87 1.51 -14.37
CA ILE A 187 -10.67 0.43 -15.33
C ILE A 187 -12.03 0.00 -15.86
N ASN A 188 -12.20 0.06 -17.18
CA ASN A 188 -13.44 -0.30 -17.89
C ASN A 188 -14.70 0.35 -17.28
N GLY A 189 -14.59 1.62 -16.88
CA GLY A 189 -15.68 2.39 -16.28
C GLY A 189 -15.84 2.21 -14.77
N GLN A 190 -15.11 1.30 -14.14
CA GLN A 190 -15.18 1.07 -12.70
C GLN A 190 -14.05 1.79 -11.97
N GLN A 191 -14.40 2.53 -10.92
CA GLN A 191 -13.44 3.29 -10.13
C GLN A 191 -12.53 2.36 -9.32
N VAL A 192 -11.22 2.58 -9.42
CA VAL A 192 -10.18 1.80 -8.72
C VAL A 192 -9.54 2.60 -7.60
N ALA A 193 -9.28 3.89 -7.85
CA ALA A 193 -8.65 4.77 -6.88
C ALA A 193 -9.19 6.19 -6.96
N VAL A 194 -9.21 6.83 -5.80
CA VAL A 194 -9.42 8.27 -5.63
C VAL A 194 -8.44 8.74 -4.56
N THR A 195 -7.76 9.85 -4.82
CA THR A 195 -6.87 10.47 -3.83
C THR A 195 -7.35 11.87 -3.48
N GLY A 196 -6.86 12.37 -2.36
CA GLY A 196 -6.96 13.79 -2.01
C GLY A 196 -5.87 14.62 -2.66
N ASN A 197 -5.84 15.90 -2.32
CA ASN A 197 -4.82 16.85 -2.77
C ASN A 197 -3.46 16.48 -2.21
N GLY A 198 -2.46 16.34 -3.07
CA GLY A 198 -1.08 16.05 -2.71
C GLY A 198 -0.28 15.44 -3.84
N LEU A 199 1.03 15.62 -3.75
CA LEU A 199 2.00 15.01 -4.64
C LEU A 199 2.43 13.66 -4.07
N ASP A 200 2.10 12.57 -4.77
CA ASP A 200 2.47 11.21 -4.37
C ASP A 200 3.04 10.43 -5.56
N TYR A 201 4.22 9.82 -5.33
CA TYR A 201 4.92 9.01 -6.31
C TYR A 201 4.85 7.52 -6.00
N ASP A 202 4.93 6.71 -7.05
CA ASP A 202 5.07 5.26 -6.97
C ASP A 202 4.02 4.57 -6.08
N LEU A 203 2.81 5.12 -6.07
CA LEU A 203 1.70 4.52 -5.38
C LEU A 203 1.34 3.18 -6.02
N LEU A 204 0.91 2.24 -5.19
CA LEU A 204 0.50 0.91 -5.61
C LEU A 204 -0.89 0.62 -5.04
N LYS A 205 -1.89 0.55 -5.90
CA LYS A 205 -3.28 0.26 -5.51
C LYS A 205 -3.66 -1.14 -5.93
N GLU A 206 -4.09 -1.96 -4.98
CA GLU A 206 -4.69 -3.26 -5.29
C GLU A 206 -5.99 -3.05 -6.10
N ILE A 207 -6.12 -3.78 -7.20
CA ILE A 207 -7.30 -3.74 -8.06
C ILE A 207 -8.33 -4.73 -7.49
N PRO A 208 -9.53 -4.26 -7.11
CA PRO A 208 -10.58 -5.15 -6.64
C PRO A 208 -10.87 -6.27 -7.64
N GLN A 209 -11.09 -7.50 -7.15
CA GLN A 209 -11.28 -8.66 -8.02
C GLN A 209 -12.49 -8.51 -8.96
N GLU A 210 -13.54 -7.82 -8.53
CA GLU A 210 -14.69 -7.50 -9.37
C GLU A 210 -14.31 -6.60 -10.56
N VAL A 211 -13.38 -5.66 -10.38
CA VAL A 211 -12.84 -4.83 -11.46
C VAL A 211 -11.93 -5.65 -12.36
N ALA A 212 -11.03 -6.45 -11.79
CA ALA A 212 -10.15 -7.34 -12.55
C ALA A 212 -10.94 -8.30 -13.45
N ASN A 213 -12.09 -8.77 -13.00
CA ASN A 213 -12.99 -9.65 -13.77
C ASN A 213 -13.59 -8.97 -15.02
N THR A 214 -13.61 -7.63 -15.09
CA THR A 214 -14.08 -6.89 -16.26
C THR A 214 -13.07 -6.84 -17.40
N LEU A 215 -11.82 -7.20 -17.15
CA LEU A 215 -10.75 -7.20 -18.15
C LEU A 215 -11.07 -8.19 -19.29
N LYS A 216 -10.91 -7.72 -20.50
CA LYS A 216 -11.14 -8.49 -21.76
C LYS A 216 -9.80 -8.75 -22.44
N PRO A 217 -9.72 -9.73 -23.34
CA PRO A 217 -8.51 -9.93 -24.13
C PRO A 217 -8.06 -8.68 -24.87
N THR A 218 -8.99 -7.88 -25.36
CA THR A 218 -8.71 -6.65 -26.12
C THR A 218 -9.63 -5.52 -25.75
N GLY A 219 -9.18 -4.28 -25.98
CA GLY A 219 -9.99 -3.08 -25.90
C GLY A 219 -10.39 -2.68 -24.49
N ASN A 220 -9.54 -2.95 -23.49
CA ASN A 220 -9.72 -2.39 -22.15
C ASN A 220 -9.35 -0.91 -22.13
N ILE A 221 -9.95 -0.19 -21.20
CA ILE A 221 -9.68 1.22 -20.97
C ILE A 221 -9.20 1.42 -19.54
N LEU A 222 -8.06 2.05 -19.41
CA LEU A 222 -7.59 2.68 -18.19
C LEU A 222 -7.79 4.19 -18.35
N ALA A 223 -8.66 4.76 -17.52
CA ALA A 223 -9.00 6.17 -17.58
C ALA A 223 -8.58 6.88 -16.28
N ALA A 224 -8.13 8.11 -16.43
CA ALA A 224 -7.74 8.96 -15.33
C ALA A 224 -8.30 10.36 -15.50
N HIS A 225 -8.73 10.96 -14.40
CA HIS A 225 -8.91 12.38 -14.24
C HIS A 225 -7.91 12.85 -13.19
N CYS A 226 -7.05 13.78 -13.55
CA CYS A 226 -6.12 14.40 -12.62
C CYS A 226 -6.34 15.91 -12.62
N ARG A 227 -6.28 16.50 -11.44
CA ARG A 227 -6.43 17.94 -11.26
C ARG A 227 -5.20 18.48 -10.56
N ASN A 228 -4.53 19.42 -11.22
CA ASN A 228 -3.47 20.23 -10.64
C ASN A 228 -4.08 21.52 -10.07
N ASN A 229 -3.76 21.81 -8.82
CA ASN A 229 -4.12 23.04 -8.14
C ASN A 229 -2.95 24.07 -8.12
N GLY A 230 -1.86 23.78 -8.82
CA GLY A 230 -0.66 24.61 -9.00
C GLY A 230 0.59 23.96 -8.40
N GLY A 231 1.68 24.01 -9.13
CA GLY A 231 2.96 23.41 -8.79
C GLY A 231 3.53 22.61 -9.96
N ASP A 232 4.29 21.58 -9.64
CA ASP A 232 4.80 20.60 -10.59
C ASP A 232 3.73 19.54 -10.83
N ASP A 233 3.56 19.08 -12.07
CA ASP A 233 2.51 18.17 -12.45
C ASP A 233 3.03 16.83 -12.90
N GLU A 234 2.35 15.78 -12.46
CA GLU A 234 2.62 14.44 -12.98
C GLU A 234 1.38 13.57 -12.96
N VAL A 235 1.13 12.86 -14.06
CA VAL A 235 0.25 11.70 -14.07
C VAL A 235 0.83 10.58 -14.91
N HIS A 236 1.08 9.45 -14.31
CA HIS A 236 1.39 8.21 -15.03
C HIS A 236 0.81 6.98 -14.32
N MET A 237 0.55 5.93 -15.08
CA MET A 237 -0.10 4.72 -14.59
C MET A 237 0.21 3.49 -15.44
N GLY A 238 -0.01 2.32 -14.88
CA GLY A 238 0.09 1.02 -15.53
C GLY A 238 -0.51 -0.07 -14.66
N THR A 239 -0.49 -1.31 -15.12
CA THR A 239 -0.94 -2.46 -14.33
C THR A 239 0.19 -3.42 -14.06
N LEU A 240 0.27 -3.92 -12.84
CA LEU A 240 1.27 -4.87 -12.38
C LEU A 240 0.58 -6.10 -11.81
N LYS A 241 1.30 -7.21 -11.79
CA LYS A 241 0.87 -8.42 -11.12
C LYS A 241 1.77 -8.68 -9.91
N LYS A 242 1.17 -9.07 -8.78
CA LYS A 242 1.91 -9.56 -7.62
C LYS A 242 2.52 -10.94 -7.94
N VAL A 243 3.74 -11.18 -7.51
CA VAL A 243 4.46 -12.45 -7.59
C VAL A 243 4.41 -13.17 -6.25
#